data_09250be2a9d3187c19f412504ac34070
#
_entry.id   09250be2a9d3187c19f412504ac34070
#
_cell.length_a   1.000
_cell.length_b   1.000
_cell.length_c   1.000
_cell.angle_alpha   90.00
_cell.angle_beta   90.00
_cell.angle_gamma   90.00
#
_symmetry.space_group_name_H-M   'P 1'
#
loop_
_entity.id
_entity.type
_entity.pdbx_description
1 polymer ?
#
loop_
_entity_poly.entity_id
_entity_poly.type
_entity_poly.pdbx_seq_one_letter_code
_entity_poly.pdbx_strand_id
1 'polypeptide(L)'
;VFFDEHPEFLETSTTANDRGRLNLRHEAIITDNLDVLTGARVLDIASHDARWTFAALQAGAAHVTSVEGRAGLVEASRSTLTAKAVDPERYDLVHGDVYDVLAREDYQVDVVMCLGFLYHTLRYNELLHGIRATGAQHVIVDSKVMPGVREPTVRMVTDQNVVESMAIADRYSFGGKSLVGLPSAPAIRRMLATYGYRVEKRFNWDRLLAKHPDAEYVEKYRSGGRVTLRAVRADRNDVPEGEPIDAG
;
A
#
# COMPACT_ATOMS: atom_id res chain seq x y z
N VAL A 1 17.12 1.57 -14.81
CA VAL A 1 16.04 1.00 -13.97
C VAL A 1 15.23 2.14 -13.39
N PHE A 2 13.93 1.95 -13.15
CA PHE A 2 12.95 3.03 -12.96
C PHE A 2 13.39 4.17 -12.01
N PHE A 3 13.75 3.87 -10.78
CA PHE A 3 14.18 4.91 -9.83
C PHE A 3 15.63 5.40 -10.04
N ASP A 4 16.40 4.82 -10.96
CA ASP A 4 17.68 5.39 -11.39
C ASP A 4 17.46 6.58 -12.32
N GLU A 5 16.35 6.56 -13.07
CA GLU A 5 15.93 7.63 -14.01
C GLU A 5 15.08 8.68 -13.29
N HIS A 6 14.65 8.40 -12.04
CA HIS A 6 13.77 9.26 -11.25
C HIS A 6 14.31 9.47 -9.82
N PRO A 7 15.53 10.04 -9.64
CA PRO A 7 16.17 10.17 -8.34
C PRO A 7 15.45 11.15 -7.39
N GLU A 8 14.63 12.06 -7.89
CA GLU A 8 13.85 13.02 -7.10
C GLU A 8 12.91 12.33 -6.08
N PHE A 9 12.45 11.13 -6.34
CA PHE A 9 11.66 10.35 -5.40
C PHE A 9 12.46 9.74 -4.23
N LEU A 10 13.78 9.99 -4.21
CA LEU A 10 14.64 9.60 -3.10
C LEU A 10 14.81 10.74 -2.09
N GLU A 11 14.58 11.99 -2.48
CA GLU A 11 14.85 13.18 -1.67
C GLU A 11 13.89 13.31 -0.48
N THR A 12 12.62 12.93 -0.66
CA THR A 12 11.56 13.01 0.36
C THR A 12 11.44 11.77 1.23
N SER A 13 12.27 10.77 1.01
CA SER A 13 12.21 9.48 1.70
C SER A 13 13.26 9.38 2.79
N THR A 14 12.89 8.87 3.97
CA THR A 14 13.86 8.42 4.98
C THR A 14 14.73 7.26 4.47
N THR A 15 14.39 6.70 3.30
CA THR A 15 15.08 5.63 2.60
C THR A 15 15.87 6.16 1.40
N ALA A 16 16.42 7.38 1.48
CA ALA A 16 17.15 8.04 0.40
C ALA A 16 18.29 7.18 -0.20
N ASN A 17 18.88 6.31 0.61
CA ASN A 17 19.94 5.41 0.17
C ASN A 17 19.44 4.08 -0.42
N ASP A 18 18.12 3.88 -0.46
CA ASP A 18 17.48 2.58 -0.81
C ASP A 18 17.07 2.48 -2.28
N ARG A 19 17.77 3.12 -3.20
CA ARG A 19 17.43 3.10 -4.64
C ARG A 19 17.27 1.68 -5.17
N GLY A 20 18.21 0.79 -4.83
CA GLY A 20 18.15 -0.62 -5.24
C GLY A 20 16.89 -1.31 -4.74
N ARG A 21 16.55 -1.10 -3.47
CA ARG A 21 15.31 -1.63 -2.88
C ARG A 21 14.05 -1.06 -3.56
N LEU A 22 14.02 0.23 -3.91
CA LEU A 22 12.88 0.82 -4.61
C LEU A 22 12.71 0.23 -6.00
N ASN A 23 13.81 -0.01 -6.74
CA ASN A 23 13.77 -0.67 -8.03
C ASN A 23 13.21 -2.11 -7.93
N LEU A 24 13.64 -2.89 -6.94
CA LEU A 24 13.09 -4.23 -6.71
C LEU A 24 11.61 -4.19 -6.29
N ARG A 25 11.22 -3.18 -5.51
CA ARG A 25 9.80 -2.96 -5.19
C ARG A 25 8.99 -2.56 -6.42
N HIS A 26 9.56 -1.78 -7.34
CA HIS A 26 8.91 -1.43 -8.59
C HIS A 26 8.62 -2.69 -9.41
N GLU A 27 9.55 -3.64 -9.48
CA GLU A 27 9.30 -4.92 -10.14
C GLU A 27 8.13 -5.67 -9.50
N ALA A 28 8.08 -5.74 -8.16
CA ALA A 28 7.05 -6.47 -7.43
C ALA A 28 5.67 -5.79 -7.43
N ILE A 29 5.63 -4.46 -7.41
CA ILE A 29 4.39 -3.68 -7.24
C ILE A 29 3.82 -3.28 -8.59
N ILE A 30 4.66 -2.85 -9.52
CA ILE A 30 4.23 -2.29 -10.81
C ILE A 30 4.39 -3.31 -11.92
N THR A 31 5.62 -3.76 -12.19
CA THR A 31 5.90 -4.63 -13.35
C THR A 31 5.13 -5.96 -13.26
N ASP A 32 5.05 -6.55 -12.07
CA ASP A 32 4.32 -7.80 -11.82
C ASP A 32 2.79 -7.66 -11.89
N ASN A 33 2.27 -6.42 -11.99
CA ASN A 33 0.85 -6.09 -12.01
C ASN A 33 0.44 -5.22 -13.22
N LEU A 34 1.25 -5.17 -14.27
CA LEU A 34 0.94 -4.41 -15.50
C LEU A 34 -0.41 -4.81 -16.11
N ASP A 35 -0.76 -6.09 -16.01
CA ASP A 35 -2.01 -6.66 -16.52
C ASP A 35 -3.27 -6.02 -15.90
N VAL A 36 -3.18 -5.53 -14.67
CA VAL A 36 -4.31 -4.90 -13.96
C VAL A 36 -4.15 -3.38 -13.82
N LEU A 37 -2.95 -2.85 -14.02
CA LEU A 37 -2.69 -1.41 -13.92
C LEU A 37 -2.89 -0.68 -15.25
N THR A 38 -2.59 -1.32 -16.39
CA THR A 38 -2.72 -0.68 -17.71
C THR A 38 -4.17 -0.36 -18.02
N GLY A 39 -4.46 0.91 -18.29
CA GLY A 39 -5.81 1.43 -18.55
C GLY A 39 -6.69 1.60 -17.31
N ALA A 40 -6.21 1.23 -16.13
CA ALA A 40 -6.98 1.26 -14.89
C ALA A 40 -7.10 2.66 -14.30
N ARG A 41 -8.20 2.89 -13.58
CA ARG A 41 -8.35 3.95 -12.59
C ARG A 41 -7.83 3.43 -11.26
N VAL A 42 -6.84 4.08 -10.69
CA VAL A 42 -6.12 3.60 -9.50
C VAL A 42 -6.33 4.56 -8.33
N LEU A 43 -6.52 4.02 -7.13
CA LEU A 43 -6.46 4.76 -5.87
C LEU A 43 -5.18 4.36 -5.13
N ASP A 44 -4.26 5.31 -4.94
CA ASP A 44 -3.02 5.14 -4.19
C ASP A 44 -3.21 5.73 -2.78
N ILE A 45 -3.41 4.87 -1.79
CA ILE A 45 -3.68 5.30 -0.41
C ILE A 45 -2.39 5.43 0.40
N ALA A 46 -2.27 6.54 1.15
CA ALA A 46 -1.06 6.94 1.86
C ALA A 46 0.15 7.03 0.89
N SER A 47 -0.07 7.78 -0.21
CA SER A 47 0.78 7.81 -1.40
C SER A 47 2.17 8.41 -1.19
N HIS A 48 2.43 9.02 -0.02
CA HIS A 48 3.69 9.67 0.34
C HIS A 48 4.03 10.80 -0.65
N ASP A 49 5.15 10.71 -1.37
CA ASP A 49 5.61 11.66 -2.39
C ASP A 49 5.10 11.31 -3.81
N ALA A 50 4.04 10.53 -3.91
CA ALA A 50 3.43 10.08 -5.17
C ALA A 50 4.35 9.24 -6.09
N ARG A 51 5.42 8.64 -5.57
CA ARG A 51 6.33 7.79 -6.37
C ARG A 51 5.63 6.61 -7.02
N TRP A 52 4.68 5.99 -6.32
CA TRP A 52 3.92 4.86 -6.84
C TRP A 52 2.79 5.31 -7.76
N THR A 53 2.21 6.47 -7.50
CA THR A 53 1.31 7.17 -8.41
C THR A 53 1.98 7.41 -9.75
N PHE A 54 3.19 8.01 -9.74
CA PHE A 54 3.97 8.25 -10.95
C PHE A 54 4.32 6.94 -11.66
N ALA A 55 4.76 5.92 -10.92
CA ALA A 55 5.09 4.63 -11.49
C ALA A 55 3.87 3.94 -12.13
N ALA A 56 2.68 4.03 -11.52
CA ALA A 56 1.44 3.51 -12.10
C ALA A 56 1.04 4.26 -13.38
N LEU A 57 1.17 5.59 -13.40
CA LEU A 57 0.92 6.40 -14.59
C LEU A 57 1.86 6.04 -15.74
N GLN A 58 3.16 5.82 -15.46
CA GLN A 58 4.14 5.36 -16.44
C GLN A 58 3.88 3.93 -16.92
N ALA A 59 3.27 3.09 -16.06
CA ALA A 59 2.81 1.74 -16.41
C ALA A 59 1.52 1.73 -17.25
N GLY A 60 0.96 2.91 -17.57
CA GLY A 60 -0.20 3.05 -18.43
C GLY A 60 -1.54 3.10 -17.69
N ALA A 61 -1.56 3.33 -16.37
CA ALA A 61 -2.83 3.63 -15.67
C ALA A 61 -3.52 4.83 -16.33
N ALA A 62 -4.83 4.75 -16.53
CA ALA A 62 -5.59 5.83 -17.16
C ALA A 62 -5.64 7.06 -16.25
N HIS A 63 -5.85 6.83 -14.95
CA HIS A 63 -5.92 7.89 -13.96
C HIS A 63 -5.51 7.37 -12.58
N VAL A 64 -4.83 8.20 -11.77
CA VAL A 64 -4.47 7.84 -10.40
C VAL A 64 -4.93 8.94 -9.43
N THR A 65 -5.77 8.57 -8.47
CA THR A 65 -6.09 9.40 -7.31
C THR A 65 -5.14 9.06 -6.16
N SER A 66 -4.34 10.01 -5.74
CA SER A 66 -3.38 9.89 -4.63
C SER A 66 -3.94 10.49 -3.36
N VAL A 67 -3.96 9.75 -2.27
CA VAL A 67 -4.38 10.27 -0.96
C VAL A 67 -3.19 10.31 -0.02
N GLU A 68 -2.87 11.49 0.49
CA GLU A 68 -1.81 11.69 1.48
C GLU A 68 -2.24 12.70 2.54
N GLY A 69 -2.01 12.37 3.78
CA GLY A 69 -2.44 13.22 4.90
C GLY A 69 -1.46 14.32 5.27
N ARG A 70 -0.24 14.33 4.74
CA ARG A 70 0.79 15.34 5.03
C ARG A 70 0.82 16.39 3.92
N ALA A 71 0.40 17.61 4.22
CA ALA A 71 0.31 18.71 3.25
C ALA A 71 1.65 18.95 2.51
N GLY A 72 2.77 18.89 3.23
CA GLY A 72 4.10 19.07 2.63
C GLY A 72 4.45 18.02 1.58
N LEU A 73 4.01 16.77 1.76
CA LEU A 73 4.23 15.71 0.76
C LEU A 73 3.28 15.84 -0.43
N VAL A 74 2.06 16.29 -0.22
CA VAL A 74 1.12 16.62 -1.33
C VAL A 74 1.71 17.70 -2.22
N GLU A 75 2.30 18.75 -1.62
CA GLU A 75 2.93 19.83 -2.38
C GLU A 75 4.21 19.38 -3.09
N ALA A 76 5.04 18.58 -2.44
CA ALA A 76 6.21 17.95 -3.07
C ALA A 76 5.79 17.06 -4.25
N SER A 77 4.72 16.26 -4.09
CA SER A 77 4.14 15.43 -5.15
C SER A 77 3.70 16.28 -6.35
N ARG A 78 2.99 17.38 -6.07
CA ARG A 78 2.53 18.33 -7.11
C ARG A 78 3.71 18.89 -7.89
N SER A 79 4.73 19.37 -7.18
CA SER A 79 5.94 19.92 -7.79
C SER A 79 6.67 18.90 -8.65
N THR A 80 6.83 17.67 -8.15
CA THR A 80 7.52 16.59 -8.87
C THR A 80 6.75 16.17 -10.13
N LEU A 81 5.44 15.92 -10.03
CA LEU A 81 4.63 15.52 -11.18
C LEU A 81 4.57 16.60 -12.24
N THR A 82 4.50 17.89 -11.85
CA THR A 82 4.57 19.03 -12.77
C THR A 82 5.93 19.08 -13.46
N ALA A 83 7.04 18.96 -12.73
CA ALA A 83 8.38 18.95 -13.29
C ALA A 83 8.62 17.79 -14.26
N LYS A 84 7.94 16.67 -14.05
CA LYS A 84 7.93 15.51 -14.96
C LYS A 84 6.96 15.67 -16.15
N ALA A 85 6.31 16.81 -16.30
CA ALA A 85 5.31 17.08 -17.32
C ALA A 85 4.21 16.00 -17.41
N VAL A 86 3.82 15.45 -16.24
CA VAL A 86 2.68 14.52 -16.16
C VAL A 86 1.41 15.32 -16.46
N ASP A 87 0.59 14.80 -17.36
CA ASP A 87 -0.69 15.40 -17.70
C ASP A 87 -1.56 15.55 -16.44
N PRO A 88 -1.95 16.78 -16.05
CA PRO A 88 -2.74 17.03 -14.85
C PRO A 88 -4.14 16.39 -14.88
N GLU A 89 -4.67 16.05 -16.06
CA GLU A 89 -5.95 15.35 -16.19
C GLU A 89 -5.84 13.85 -15.83
N ARG A 90 -4.63 13.34 -15.66
CA ARG A 90 -4.39 11.92 -15.35
C ARG A 90 -4.18 11.63 -13.88
N TYR A 91 -4.21 12.63 -13.00
CA TYR A 91 -4.06 12.40 -11.56
C TYR A 91 -4.78 13.42 -10.71
N ASP A 92 -5.21 12.99 -9.52
CA ASP A 92 -5.66 13.85 -8.43
C ASP A 92 -4.74 13.68 -7.23
N LEU A 93 -4.38 14.79 -6.58
CA LEU A 93 -3.67 14.81 -5.31
C LEU A 93 -4.62 15.28 -4.21
N VAL A 94 -5.05 14.36 -3.36
CA VAL A 94 -6.00 14.60 -2.28
C VAL A 94 -5.23 14.69 -0.96
N HIS A 95 -5.24 15.89 -0.35
CA HIS A 95 -4.77 16.08 1.02
C HIS A 95 -5.88 15.66 1.99
N GLY A 96 -5.67 14.61 2.78
CA GLY A 96 -6.66 14.18 3.77
C GLY A 96 -6.33 12.84 4.42
N ASP A 97 -7.05 12.57 5.51
CA ASP A 97 -7.03 11.25 6.15
C ASP A 97 -7.69 10.23 5.20
N VAL A 98 -7.00 9.12 4.95
CA VAL A 98 -7.49 8.05 4.06
C VAL A 98 -8.88 7.55 4.46
N TYR A 99 -9.20 7.51 5.74
CA TYR A 99 -10.50 7.06 6.24
C TYR A 99 -11.62 8.05 5.90
N ASP A 100 -11.35 9.34 6.05
CA ASP A 100 -12.31 10.39 5.69
C ASP A 100 -12.53 10.46 4.16
N VAL A 101 -11.49 10.18 3.39
CA VAL A 101 -11.56 10.11 1.92
C VAL A 101 -12.39 8.90 1.49
N LEU A 102 -12.10 7.71 2.03
CA LEU A 102 -12.82 6.48 1.69
C LEU A 102 -14.28 6.52 2.18
N ALA A 103 -14.58 7.23 3.28
CA ALA A 103 -15.94 7.34 3.81
C ALA A 103 -16.89 8.17 2.92
N ARG A 104 -16.38 8.92 1.93
CA ARG A 104 -17.22 9.69 1.00
C ARG A 104 -17.96 8.82 -0.01
N GLU A 105 -17.50 7.57 -0.22
CA GLU A 105 -18.09 6.58 -1.12
C GLU A 105 -18.27 7.03 -2.58
N ASP A 106 -17.58 8.09 -3.01
CA ASP A 106 -17.68 8.68 -4.35
C ASP A 106 -16.58 8.22 -5.31
N TYR A 107 -15.61 7.46 -4.84
CA TYR A 107 -14.53 6.95 -5.65
C TYR A 107 -14.93 5.63 -6.32
N GLN A 108 -14.88 5.63 -7.66
CA GLN A 108 -15.01 4.42 -8.46
C GLN A 108 -13.68 4.14 -9.15
N VAL A 109 -13.01 3.08 -8.74
CA VAL A 109 -11.69 2.70 -9.25
C VAL A 109 -11.60 1.21 -9.56
N ASP A 110 -10.64 0.84 -10.41
CA ASP A 110 -10.41 -0.55 -10.79
C ASP A 110 -9.40 -1.22 -9.85
N VAL A 111 -8.42 -0.45 -9.36
CA VAL A 111 -7.33 -0.95 -8.52
C VAL A 111 -7.12 -0.03 -7.32
N VAL A 112 -6.95 -0.61 -6.13
CA VAL A 112 -6.45 0.11 -4.96
C VAL A 112 -5.03 -0.36 -4.65
N MET A 113 -4.09 0.58 -4.50
CA MET A 113 -2.75 0.35 -4.01
C MET A 113 -2.66 0.73 -2.52
N CYS A 114 -2.41 -0.27 -1.66
CA CYS A 114 -2.20 -0.13 -0.21
C CYS A 114 -0.75 -0.48 0.13
N LEU A 115 0.16 0.48 -0.08
CA LEU A 115 1.59 0.24 -0.09
C LEU A 115 2.28 0.83 1.14
N GLY A 116 2.50 -0.01 2.15
CA GLY A 116 3.19 0.42 3.36
C GLY A 116 2.29 0.99 4.45
N PHE A 117 0.98 0.84 4.34
CA PHE A 117 0.02 1.45 5.25
C PHE A 117 -0.54 0.50 6.31
N LEU A 118 -0.83 -0.78 5.99
CA LEU A 118 -1.53 -1.70 6.88
C LEU A 118 -0.92 -1.85 8.28
N TYR A 119 0.38 -1.71 8.43
CA TYR A 119 1.04 -1.84 9.73
C TYR A 119 1.12 -0.51 10.51
N HIS A 120 0.48 0.55 10.02
CA HIS A 120 0.36 1.86 10.68
C HIS A 120 -1.05 2.11 11.24
N THR A 121 -1.89 1.10 11.30
CA THR A 121 -3.27 1.22 11.78
C THR A 121 -3.76 -0.01 12.52
N LEU A 122 -4.81 0.14 13.32
CA LEU A 122 -5.69 -0.93 13.81
C LEU A 122 -7.11 -0.81 13.22
N ARG A 123 -7.40 0.22 12.42
CA ARG A 123 -8.71 0.47 11.82
C ARG A 123 -8.93 -0.35 10.54
N TYR A 124 -8.61 -1.66 10.60
CA TYR A 124 -8.68 -2.54 9.43
C TYR A 124 -10.07 -2.66 8.85
N ASN A 125 -11.10 -2.74 9.71
CA ASN A 125 -12.49 -2.89 9.27
C ASN A 125 -12.93 -1.68 8.46
N GLU A 126 -12.65 -0.49 8.95
CA GLU A 126 -12.99 0.76 8.28
C GLU A 126 -12.24 0.92 6.95
N LEU A 127 -10.93 0.63 6.96
CA LEU A 127 -10.10 0.66 5.76
C LEU A 127 -10.63 -0.27 4.67
N LEU A 128 -10.84 -1.53 5.01
CA LEU A 128 -11.23 -2.55 4.03
C LEU A 128 -12.69 -2.39 3.57
N HIS A 129 -13.56 -1.91 4.46
CA HIS A 129 -14.91 -1.51 4.07
C HIS A 129 -14.87 -0.39 3.02
N GLY A 130 -14.11 0.68 3.29
CA GLY A 130 -13.93 1.77 2.35
C GLY A 130 -13.30 1.33 1.03
N ILE A 131 -12.25 0.50 1.06
CA ILE A 131 -11.68 -0.10 -0.15
C ILE A 131 -12.74 -0.88 -0.93
N ARG A 132 -13.56 -1.67 -0.26
CA ARG A 132 -14.64 -2.44 -0.92
C ARG A 132 -15.68 -1.51 -1.56
N ALA A 133 -16.02 -0.40 -0.91
CA ALA A 133 -16.99 0.58 -1.39
C ALA A 133 -16.55 1.28 -2.70
N THR A 134 -15.24 1.43 -2.94
CA THR A 134 -14.71 2.00 -4.20
C THR A 134 -15.02 1.17 -5.44
N GLY A 135 -15.54 -0.04 -5.30
CA GLY A 135 -15.82 -0.92 -6.43
C GLY A 135 -14.59 -1.65 -6.99
N ALA A 136 -13.38 -1.38 -6.47
CA ALA A 136 -12.13 -1.93 -6.98
C ALA A 136 -12.19 -3.44 -7.23
N GLN A 137 -11.73 -3.84 -8.41
CA GLN A 137 -11.61 -5.26 -8.78
C GLN A 137 -10.34 -5.86 -8.19
N HIS A 138 -9.27 -5.06 -8.04
CA HIS A 138 -7.99 -5.53 -7.51
C HIS A 138 -7.51 -4.66 -6.37
N VAL A 139 -6.82 -5.30 -5.41
CA VAL A 139 -6.11 -4.62 -4.33
C VAL A 139 -4.66 -5.11 -4.32
N ILE A 140 -3.71 -4.20 -4.51
CA ILE A 140 -2.29 -4.47 -4.41
C ILE A 140 -1.82 -4.04 -3.01
N VAL A 141 -1.31 -4.97 -2.24
CA VAL A 141 -0.84 -4.75 -0.87
C VAL A 141 0.65 -5.02 -0.79
N ASP A 142 1.42 -4.05 -0.28
CA ASP A 142 2.81 -4.27 0.15
C ASP A 142 2.92 -3.88 1.62
N SER A 143 3.16 -4.85 2.51
CA SER A 143 3.07 -4.63 3.96
C SER A 143 4.16 -5.33 4.75
N LYS A 144 4.63 -4.67 5.83
CA LYS A 144 5.35 -5.40 6.90
C LYS A 144 4.42 -6.43 7.51
N VAL A 145 4.99 -7.58 7.87
CA VAL A 145 4.29 -8.68 8.54
C VAL A 145 5.17 -9.32 9.60
N MET A 146 4.56 -10.06 10.50
CA MET A 146 5.30 -10.95 11.41
C MET A 146 5.83 -12.15 10.62
N PRO A 147 7.16 -12.34 10.54
CA PRO A 147 7.72 -13.50 9.84
C PRO A 147 7.44 -14.80 10.58
N GLY A 148 7.21 -15.88 9.83
CA GLY A 148 7.06 -17.23 10.38
C GLY A 148 5.76 -17.51 11.14
N VAL A 149 4.89 -16.51 11.34
CA VAL A 149 3.58 -16.71 12.00
C VAL A 149 2.59 -17.28 11.01
N ARG A 150 2.04 -18.46 11.33
CA ARG A 150 1.12 -19.20 10.45
C ARG A 150 -0.36 -18.89 10.74
N GLU A 151 -0.65 -18.40 11.94
CA GLU A 151 -2.01 -18.06 12.37
C GLU A 151 -2.39 -16.63 11.98
N PRO A 152 -3.69 -16.33 11.74
CA PRO A 152 -4.19 -14.98 11.51
C PRO A 152 -4.07 -14.14 12.81
N THR A 153 -2.95 -13.50 13.00
CA THR A 153 -2.60 -12.77 14.22
C THR A 153 -2.24 -11.33 13.92
N VAL A 154 -2.64 -10.39 14.77
CA VAL A 154 -2.20 -9.00 14.77
C VAL A 154 -1.52 -8.73 16.11
N ARG A 155 -0.24 -8.34 16.06
CA ARG A 155 0.47 -7.86 17.24
C ARG A 155 0.29 -6.36 17.37
N MET A 156 -0.26 -5.91 18.49
CA MET A 156 -0.35 -4.48 18.80
C MET A 156 1.04 -3.91 19.11
N VAL A 157 1.31 -2.75 18.55
CA VAL A 157 2.56 -2.01 18.73
C VAL A 157 2.22 -0.54 18.97
N THR A 158 2.96 0.11 19.86
CA THR A 158 2.88 1.57 20.00
C THR A 158 3.83 2.21 19.00
N ASP A 159 3.31 2.99 18.07
CA ASP A 159 4.10 3.80 17.16
C ASP A 159 4.20 5.23 17.69
N GLN A 160 5.38 5.83 17.57
CA GLN A 160 5.58 7.23 17.91
C GLN A 160 5.35 8.07 16.66
N ASN A 161 4.36 8.94 16.72
CA ASN A 161 4.08 9.89 15.66
C ASN A 161 5.09 11.04 15.75
N VAL A 162 6.30 10.82 15.29
CA VAL A 162 7.28 11.88 15.13
C VAL A 162 6.95 12.60 13.83
N VAL A 163 6.80 13.90 13.89
CA VAL A 163 6.31 14.79 12.81
C VAL A 163 7.01 14.58 11.46
N GLU A 164 8.23 14.05 11.46
CA GLU A 164 9.04 13.83 10.27
C GLU A 164 9.05 12.36 9.81
N SER A 165 8.49 11.43 10.60
CA SER A 165 8.50 10.02 10.27
C SER A 165 7.11 9.54 9.82
N MET A 166 7.05 8.92 8.81
CA MET A 166 6.23 7.92 8.14
C MET A 166 4.73 7.79 8.46
N ALA A 167 4.19 8.25 9.61
CA ALA A 167 2.77 8.15 9.92
C ALA A 167 2.22 9.46 10.48
N ILE A 168 1.03 9.83 10.03
CA ILE A 168 0.28 10.94 10.63
C ILE A 168 -0.27 10.46 11.97
N ALA A 169 -0.32 11.38 12.95
CA ALA A 169 -1.10 11.16 14.14
C ALA A 169 -2.56 10.93 13.75
N ASP A 170 -3.04 9.71 13.88
CA ASP A 170 -4.46 9.39 13.78
C ASP A 170 -5.23 10.24 14.82
N ARG A 171 -6.50 10.59 14.53
CA ARG A 171 -7.39 11.29 15.48
C ARG A 171 -7.51 10.59 16.83
N TYR A 172 -7.18 9.30 16.89
CA TYR A 172 -7.15 8.49 18.12
C TYR A 172 -5.77 8.44 18.78
N SER A 173 -4.79 9.20 18.28
CA SER A 173 -3.48 9.30 18.92
C SER A 173 -3.55 10.05 20.23
N PHE A 174 -2.74 9.64 21.20
CA PHE A 174 -2.64 10.30 22.51
C PHE A 174 -1.17 10.53 22.86
N GLY A 175 -0.84 11.79 23.21
CA GLY A 175 0.52 12.17 23.61
C GLY A 175 1.56 11.87 22.54
N GLY A 176 1.23 12.03 21.25
CA GLY A 176 2.14 11.74 20.14
C GLY A 176 2.38 10.25 19.88
N LYS A 177 1.53 9.38 20.42
CA LYS A 177 1.60 7.93 20.25
C LYS A 177 0.31 7.39 19.64
N SER A 178 0.43 6.44 18.73
CA SER A 178 -0.69 5.68 18.16
C SER A 178 -0.52 4.19 18.45
N LEU A 179 -1.63 3.52 18.71
CA LEU A 179 -1.66 2.06 18.74
C LEU A 179 -1.85 1.57 17.30
N VAL A 180 -0.91 0.77 16.83
CA VAL A 180 -0.91 0.21 15.48
C VAL A 180 -0.79 -1.31 15.51
N GLY A 181 -1.10 -1.96 14.41
CA GLY A 181 -1.09 -3.41 14.31
C GLY A 181 -0.05 -3.93 13.34
N LEU A 182 0.82 -4.84 13.78
CA LEU A 182 1.66 -5.61 12.88
C LEU A 182 0.96 -6.94 12.57
N PRO A 183 0.38 -7.10 11.36
CA PRO A 183 -0.34 -8.33 11.00
C PRO A 183 0.61 -9.47 10.62
N SER A 184 0.15 -10.71 10.73
CA SER A 184 0.73 -11.83 10.01
C SER A 184 0.24 -11.86 8.56
N ALA A 185 0.95 -12.55 7.66
CA ALA A 185 0.48 -12.73 6.29
C ALA A 185 -0.87 -13.49 6.22
N PRO A 186 -1.13 -14.52 7.04
CA PRO A 186 -2.48 -15.09 7.17
C PRO A 186 -3.55 -14.09 7.65
N ALA A 187 -3.20 -13.16 8.57
CA ALA A 187 -4.14 -12.12 9.00
C ALA A 187 -4.56 -11.21 7.84
N ILE A 188 -3.61 -10.76 7.01
CA ILE A 188 -3.93 -9.95 5.81
C ILE A 188 -4.87 -10.72 4.89
N ARG A 189 -4.61 -12.01 4.64
CA ARG A 189 -5.49 -12.84 3.81
C ARG A 189 -6.90 -12.98 4.41
N ARG A 190 -7.00 -13.19 5.73
CA ARG A 190 -8.29 -13.28 6.42
C ARG A 190 -9.05 -11.96 6.34
N MET A 191 -8.39 -10.83 6.58
CA MET A 191 -8.96 -9.49 6.47
C MET A 191 -9.52 -9.25 5.05
N LEU A 192 -8.71 -9.49 4.01
CA LEU A 192 -9.13 -9.34 2.62
C LEU A 192 -10.33 -10.24 2.30
N ALA A 193 -10.29 -11.51 2.71
CA ALA A 193 -11.39 -12.45 2.48
C ALA A 193 -12.69 -12.00 3.15
N THR A 194 -12.62 -11.52 4.39
CA THR A 194 -13.80 -11.01 5.12
C THR A 194 -14.50 -9.87 4.37
N TYR A 195 -13.72 -9.05 3.63
CA TYR A 195 -14.26 -7.95 2.82
C TYR A 195 -14.43 -8.32 1.34
N GLY A 196 -14.48 -9.62 1.03
CA GLY A 196 -14.81 -10.12 -0.31
C GLY A 196 -13.69 -9.95 -1.32
N TYR A 197 -12.44 -10.12 -0.89
CA TYR A 197 -11.26 -10.19 -1.75
C TYR A 197 -10.51 -11.50 -1.53
N ARG A 198 -10.18 -12.20 -2.60
CA ARG A 198 -9.35 -13.42 -2.58
C ARG A 198 -7.94 -13.07 -3.04
N VAL A 199 -6.93 -13.42 -2.26
CA VAL A 199 -5.53 -13.29 -2.71
C VAL A 199 -5.30 -14.24 -3.88
N GLU A 200 -5.01 -13.69 -5.05
CA GLU A 200 -4.75 -14.45 -6.26
C GLU A 200 -3.25 -14.60 -6.56
N LYS A 201 -2.45 -13.63 -6.08
CA LYS A 201 -1.03 -13.61 -6.35
C LYS A 201 -0.24 -13.16 -5.12
N ARG A 202 0.83 -13.88 -4.83
CA ARG A 202 1.86 -13.45 -3.89
C ARG A 202 3.18 -13.36 -4.66
N PHE A 203 3.79 -12.18 -4.63
CA PHE A 203 5.06 -11.98 -5.31
C PHE A 203 6.16 -12.86 -4.69
N ASN A 204 6.96 -13.48 -5.54
CA ASN A 204 8.04 -14.38 -5.11
C ASN A 204 9.34 -13.58 -4.91
N TRP A 205 9.47 -13.01 -3.71
CA TRP A 205 10.66 -12.26 -3.33
C TRP A 205 11.94 -13.10 -3.30
N ASP A 206 11.86 -14.37 -2.91
CA ASP A 206 13.03 -15.24 -2.85
C ASP A 206 13.63 -15.42 -4.25
N ARG A 207 12.77 -15.60 -5.27
CA ARG A 207 13.20 -15.71 -6.66
C ARG A 207 13.84 -14.42 -7.18
N LEU A 208 13.27 -13.25 -6.84
CA LEU A 208 13.84 -11.98 -7.24
C LEU A 208 15.18 -11.74 -6.55
N LEU A 209 15.24 -11.91 -5.24
CA LEU A 209 16.44 -11.65 -4.45
C LEU A 209 17.58 -12.65 -4.74
N ALA A 210 17.28 -13.84 -5.22
CA ALA A 210 18.29 -14.78 -5.71
C ALA A 210 19.05 -14.24 -6.94
N LYS A 211 18.41 -13.36 -7.74
CA LYS A 211 19.07 -12.68 -8.88
C LYS A 211 19.85 -11.42 -8.44
N HIS A 212 19.59 -10.94 -7.22
CA HIS A 212 20.17 -9.72 -6.65
C HIS A 212 20.74 -10.03 -5.25
N PRO A 213 21.78 -10.90 -5.14
CA PRO A 213 22.31 -11.34 -3.85
C PRO A 213 22.86 -10.18 -3.01
N ASP A 214 23.44 -9.18 -3.66
CA ASP A 214 24.08 -8.01 -3.04
C ASP A 214 23.11 -6.85 -2.80
N ALA A 215 21.80 -7.06 -3.02
CA ALA A 215 20.82 -6.01 -2.78
C ALA A 215 20.76 -5.65 -1.29
N GLU A 216 20.95 -4.37 -0.99
CA GLU A 216 20.90 -3.80 0.36
C GLU A 216 19.47 -3.38 0.75
N TYR A 217 19.23 -3.24 2.06
CA TYR A 217 17.96 -2.77 2.65
C TYR A 217 16.73 -3.63 2.30
N VAL A 218 16.95 -4.89 1.93
CA VAL A 218 15.91 -5.87 1.57
C VAL A 218 15.69 -6.96 2.62
N GLU A 219 16.30 -6.82 3.80
CA GLU A 219 16.32 -7.84 4.88
C GLU A 219 14.89 -8.25 5.30
N LYS A 220 13.95 -7.31 5.29
CA LYS A 220 12.54 -7.61 5.61
C LYS A 220 11.89 -8.53 4.58
N TYR A 221 12.27 -8.41 3.31
CA TYR A 221 11.81 -9.33 2.27
C TYR A 221 12.50 -10.68 2.36
N ARG A 222 13.83 -10.70 2.60
CA ARG A 222 14.61 -11.95 2.79
C ARG A 222 14.11 -12.76 3.98
N SER A 223 13.79 -12.11 5.08
CA SER A 223 13.31 -12.75 6.32
C SER A 223 11.82 -13.11 6.31
N GLY A 224 11.09 -12.82 5.23
CA GLY A 224 9.63 -12.95 5.21
C GLY A 224 8.89 -11.95 6.09
N GLY A 225 9.58 -10.92 6.59
CA GLY A 225 8.99 -9.83 7.40
C GLY A 225 8.28 -8.75 6.58
N ARG A 226 8.19 -8.93 5.26
CA ARG A 226 7.39 -8.10 4.36
C ARG A 226 6.86 -8.94 3.19
N VAL A 227 5.65 -8.63 2.75
CA VAL A 227 5.00 -9.35 1.63
C VAL A 227 4.39 -8.36 0.64
N THR A 228 4.36 -8.78 -0.64
CA THR A 228 3.61 -8.10 -1.70
C THR A 228 2.57 -9.08 -2.24
N LEU A 229 1.31 -8.66 -2.23
CA LEU A 229 0.15 -9.47 -2.58
C LEU A 229 -0.72 -8.72 -3.58
N ARG A 230 -1.35 -9.44 -4.51
CA ARG A 230 -2.51 -8.97 -5.25
C ARG A 230 -3.73 -9.80 -4.86
N ALA A 231 -4.82 -9.10 -4.57
CA ALA A 231 -6.10 -9.73 -4.31
C ALA A 231 -7.12 -9.25 -5.36
N VAL A 232 -8.02 -10.14 -5.71
CA VAL A 232 -9.11 -9.90 -6.67
C VAL A 232 -10.45 -9.94 -5.92
N ARG A 233 -11.39 -9.12 -6.35
CA ARG A 233 -12.75 -9.11 -5.85
C ARG A 233 -13.38 -10.48 -6.08
N ALA A 234 -13.84 -11.10 -5.00
CA ALA A 234 -14.51 -12.39 -5.02
C ALA A 234 -16.04 -12.20 -5.02
N ASP A 235 -16.75 -13.12 -5.64
CA ASP A 235 -18.19 -13.20 -5.50
C ASP A 235 -18.57 -13.63 -4.07
N ARG A 236 -19.79 -13.28 -3.63
CA ARG A 236 -20.24 -13.60 -2.26
C ARG A 236 -20.14 -15.08 -1.90
N ASN A 237 -20.26 -15.96 -2.89
CA ASN A 237 -20.19 -17.41 -2.72
C ASN A 237 -18.75 -17.95 -2.60
N ASP A 238 -17.73 -17.14 -2.92
CA ASP A 238 -16.31 -17.52 -2.85
C ASP A 238 -15.64 -17.07 -1.54
N VAL A 239 -16.38 -16.37 -0.68
CA VAL A 239 -15.86 -15.94 0.64
C VAL A 239 -15.98 -17.12 1.60
N PRO A 240 -14.88 -17.59 2.20
CA PRO A 240 -14.95 -18.65 3.20
C PRO A 240 -15.89 -18.23 4.34
N GLU A 241 -16.82 -19.09 4.72
CA GLU A 241 -17.62 -18.90 5.93
C GLU A 241 -16.65 -18.69 7.10
N GLY A 242 -16.89 -17.64 7.90
CA GLY A 242 -16.11 -17.39 9.09
C GLY A 242 -16.27 -18.55 10.08
N GLU A 243 -15.19 -19.02 10.66
CA GLU A 243 -15.28 -19.90 11.82
C GLU A 243 -16.08 -19.18 12.92
N PRO A 244 -17.12 -19.81 13.49
CA PRO A 244 -17.86 -19.22 14.59
C PRO A 244 -16.89 -18.94 15.76
N ILE A 245 -17.10 -17.82 16.43
CA ILE A 245 -16.42 -17.55 17.69
C ILE A 245 -17.00 -18.54 18.68
N ASP A 246 -16.21 -19.53 19.11
CA ASP A 246 -16.61 -20.41 20.19
C ASP A 246 -16.94 -19.54 21.39
N ALA A 247 -18.21 -19.55 21.80
CA ALA A 247 -18.67 -18.94 23.04
C ALA A 247 -18.18 -19.82 24.18
N GLY A 248 -16.92 -19.55 24.64
CA GLY A 248 -16.37 -20.17 25.83
C GLY A 248 -17.03 -19.65 27.12
#